data_8b3da2cf757e9ce0298728f92ea1de1d
#
_entry.id   8b3da2cf757e9ce0298728f92ea1de1d
#
_cell.length_a   1.000
_cell.length_b   1.000
_cell.length_c   1.000
_cell.angle_alpha   90.00
_cell.angle_beta   90.00
_cell.angle_gamma   90.00
#
_symmetry.space_group_name_H-M   'P 1'
#
loop_
_entity.id
_entity.type
_entity.pdbx_description
1 polymer ?
#
loop_
_entity_poly.entity_id
_entity_poly.type
_entity_poly.pdbx_seq_one_letter_code
_entity_poly.pdbx_strand_id
1 'polypeptide(L)'
;MNYSDYMQTSKMQSALLGSSASPVDAKCRMGEYAKIFSRAEEINNMFQSPNLLQKNFSGYAETPLLSTQYFNASVASFVSSFAGFMSIERDFEQPTGLFYWFDVLGVTDMRSVIPNLGRDNYQDIQSMGGFEDEITVVNEQTAYTFVTGRKIIPGTVRIKVTTASEKFELIDNGQGEFMSVAGKITKSTINYMNGKIEFTLGAALSDATDKLVLVGKEDVTGTPSCTTGASNARANDKRFTAKMQQLGLQTVPDMLVAEYNIASLGALKKATNSDMATFLFTKLRELYTKMINYKLVTTLEEGYVGDVMDTLDLSKTAMTGQFYDYRSRVDLFDAYLINVESALATKAVKGVTTTAYVAGNAAANQFQKGGMIGRWEKNTKSSYINDLLGWYNGIPVLRSTDVKEAEGEGTFYAIHKTADGQMAPLARGIYMPLTDTPTVGNYANPTQMAAGIYYQEGTRMLAPELVQKVTFKVGY
;
A
#
# COMPACT_ATOMS: atom_id res chain seq x y z
N MET A 1 -15.74 -4.21 -33.59
CA MET A 1 -16.12 -3.98 -32.19
C MET A 1 -15.09 -3.01 -31.65
N ASN A 2 -15.47 -1.79 -31.36
CA ASN A 2 -14.53 -0.79 -30.88
C ASN A 2 -14.08 -1.16 -29.46
N TYR A 3 -12.92 -0.73 -29.07
CA TYR A 3 -12.37 -0.99 -27.74
C TYR A 3 -13.34 -0.58 -26.61
N SER A 4 -13.98 0.58 -26.73
CA SER A 4 -15.00 1.06 -25.81
C SER A 4 -16.16 0.07 -25.60
N ASP A 5 -16.57 -0.59 -26.66
CA ASP A 5 -17.65 -1.59 -26.62
C ASP A 5 -17.20 -2.86 -25.91
N TYR A 6 -15.93 -3.25 -26.09
CA TYR A 6 -15.35 -4.41 -25.41
C TYR A 6 -15.23 -4.22 -23.90
N MET A 7 -14.79 -3.03 -23.46
CA MET A 7 -14.68 -2.69 -22.05
C MET A 7 -16.03 -2.67 -21.32
N GLN A 8 -17.11 -2.47 -22.06
CA GLN A 8 -18.47 -2.53 -21.53
C GLN A 8 -19.04 -3.96 -21.46
N THR A 9 -18.31 -4.96 -21.95
CA THR A 9 -18.78 -6.35 -21.87
C THR A 9 -18.83 -6.84 -20.40
N SER A 10 -19.87 -7.60 -20.09
CA SER A 10 -20.04 -8.17 -18.75
C SER A 10 -18.86 -9.05 -18.31
N LYS A 11 -18.17 -9.68 -19.26
CA LYS A 11 -16.98 -10.51 -19.02
C LYS A 11 -15.80 -9.68 -18.52
N MET A 12 -15.55 -8.53 -19.15
CA MET A 12 -14.46 -7.65 -18.76
C MET A 12 -14.73 -7.00 -17.40
N GLN A 13 -15.96 -6.55 -17.18
CA GLN A 13 -16.35 -6.00 -15.88
C GLN A 13 -16.22 -7.03 -14.76
N SER A 14 -16.65 -8.27 -14.97
CA SER A 14 -16.51 -9.32 -13.97
C SER A 14 -15.05 -9.71 -13.73
N ALA A 15 -14.21 -9.67 -14.76
CA ALA A 15 -12.77 -9.93 -14.62
C ALA A 15 -12.06 -8.84 -13.80
N LEU A 16 -12.36 -7.58 -14.07
CA LEU A 16 -11.81 -6.46 -13.30
C LEU A 16 -12.31 -6.46 -11.85
N LEU A 17 -13.58 -6.77 -11.62
CA LEU A 17 -14.11 -6.93 -10.27
C LEU A 17 -13.39 -8.03 -9.50
N GLY A 18 -13.10 -9.16 -10.14
CA GLY A 18 -12.38 -10.27 -9.51
C GLY A 18 -10.89 -10.04 -9.29
N SER A 19 -10.29 -9.03 -9.96
CA SER A 19 -8.86 -8.69 -9.87
C SER A 19 -8.57 -7.35 -9.19
N SER A 20 -9.57 -6.75 -8.56
CA SER A 20 -9.47 -5.44 -7.92
C SER A 20 -9.83 -5.52 -6.44
N ALA A 21 -9.27 -4.62 -5.64
CA ALA A 21 -9.52 -4.57 -4.20
C ALA A 21 -10.97 -4.20 -3.85
N SER A 22 -11.65 -3.47 -4.74
CA SER A 22 -13.05 -3.07 -4.55
C SER A 22 -13.74 -2.79 -5.90
N PRO A 23 -15.09 -2.68 -5.92
CA PRO A 23 -15.83 -2.25 -7.11
C PRO A 23 -15.46 -0.83 -7.57
N VAL A 24 -15.08 0.05 -6.65
CA VAL A 24 -14.63 1.43 -6.97
C VAL A 24 -13.27 1.39 -7.63
N ASP A 25 -12.33 0.61 -7.09
CA ASP A 25 -11.01 0.38 -7.68
C ASP A 25 -11.14 -0.23 -9.09
N ALA A 26 -12.01 -1.21 -9.28
CA ALA A 26 -12.30 -1.80 -10.59
C ALA A 26 -12.75 -0.76 -11.62
N LYS A 27 -13.58 0.19 -11.20
CA LYS A 27 -14.08 1.27 -12.06
C LYS A 27 -12.97 2.27 -12.41
N CYS A 28 -12.11 2.63 -11.46
CA CYS A 28 -10.94 3.48 -11.70
C CYS A 28 -9.98 2.82 -12.69
N ARG A 29 -9.63 1.55 -12.48
CA ARG A 29 -8.77 0.78 -13.38
C ARG A 29 -9.37 0.64 -14.78
N MET A 30 -10.68 0.44 -14.88
CA MET A 30 -11.37 0.40 -16.16
C MET A 30 -11.19 1.70 -16.96
N GLY A 31 -11.24 2.85 -16.29
CA GLY A 31 -10.99 4.15 -16.90
C GLY A 31 -9.56 4.32 -17.41
N GLU A 32 -8.56 3.91 -16.61
CA GLU A 32 -7.15 3.96 -17.02
C GLU A 32 -6.86 2.98 -18.18
N TYR A 33 -7.38 1.77 -18.11
CA TYR A 33 -7.23 0.80 -19.19
C TYR A 33 -7.89 1.25 -20.48
N ALA A 34 -9.03 1.96 -20.41
CA ALA A 34 -9.65 2.53 -21.59
C ALA A 34 -8.70 3.48 -22.33
N LYS A 35 -7.95 4.31 -21.62
CA LYS A 35 -6.95 5.23 -22.21
C LYS A 35 -5.76 4.46 -22.79
N ILE A 36 -5.20 3.51 -22.02
CA ILE A 36 -4.05 2.70 -22.45
C ILE A 36 -4.36 1.95 -23.74
N PHE A 37 -5.50 1.31 -23.82
CA PHE A 37 -5.85 0.51 -25.00
C PHE A 37 -6.34 1.34 -26.19
N SER A 38 -6.94 2.51 -25.96
CA SER A 38 -7.22 3.48 -27.03
C SER A 38 -5.94 3.91 -27.73
N ARG A 39 -4.87 4.17 -26.96
CA ARG A 39 -3.54 4.47 -27.52
C ARG A 39 -2.96 3.27 -28.26
N ALA A 40 -3.11 2.05 -27.74
CA ALA A 40 -2.67 0.86 -28.45
C ALA A 40 -3.37 0.70 -29.81
N GLU A 41 -4.65 1.01 -29.87
CA GLU A 41 -5.43 0.99 -31.10
C GLU A 41 -4.94 2.05 -32.10
N GLU A 42 -4.65 3.25 -31.64
CA GLU A 42 -4.06 4.31 -32.48
C GLU A 42 -2.73 3.89 -33.07
N ILE A 43 -1.83 3.37 -32.24
CA ILE A 43 -0.51 2.89 -32.65
C ILE A 43 -0.66 1.75 -33.65
N ASN A 44 -1.53 0.79 -33.37
CA ASN A 44 -1.80 -0.33 -34.28
C ASN A 44 -2.37 0.15 -35.62
N ASN A 45 -3.26 1.13 -35.60
CA ASN A 45 -3.80 1.74 -36.80
C ASN A 45 -2.73 2.52 -37.59
N MET A 46 -1.77 3.16 -36.94
CA MET A 46 -0.62 3.78 -37.61
C MET A 46 0.24 2.75 -38.32
N PHE A 47 0.50 1.58 -37.68
CA PHE A 47 1.24 0.49 -38.32
C PHE A 47 0.45 -0.20 -39.45
N GLN A 48 -0.87 -0.17 -39.41
CA GLN A 48 -1.75 -0.70 -40.47
C GLN A 48 -1.99 0.29 -41.62
N SER A 49 -1.58 1.54 -41.45
CA SER A 49 -1.76 2.56 -42.52
C SER A 49 -0.99 2.14 -43.78
N PRO A 50 -1.69 1.92 -44.91
CA PRO A 50 -1.08 1.43 -46.15
C PRO A 50 0.05 2.32 -46.68
N ASN A 51 0.09 3.58 -46.28
CA ASN A 51 1.06 4.54 -46.77
C ASN A 51 2.47 4.39 -46.15
N LEU A 52 2.60 3.79 -44.96
CA LEU A 52 3.90 3.65 -44.29
C LEU A 52 4.54 2.27 -44.50
N LEU A 53 3.78 1.21 -44.55
CA LEU A 53 4.29 -0.16 -44.63
C LEU A 53 4.26 -0.76 -46.04
N GLN A 54 3.27 -0.41 -46.87
CA GLN A 54 3.19 -0.93 -48.23
C GLN A 54 4.32 -0.47 -49.17
N LYS A 55 4.90 0.69 -48.94
CA LYS A 55 6.05 1.15 -49.77
C LYS A 55 7.35 0.41 -49.50
N ASN A 56 7.53 -0.14 -48.28
CA ASN A 56 8.78 -0.77 -47.89
C ASN A 56 8.75 -2.29 -47.78
N PHE A 57 7.58 -2.92 -47.71
CA PHE A 57 7.40 -4.35 -47.46
C PHE A 57 6.32 -5.02 -48.34
N SER A 58 6.34 -4.75 -49.60
CA SER A 58 5.31 -5.21 -50.57
C SER A 58 5.19 -6.73 -50.77
N GLY A 59 5.80 -7.54 -49.93
CA GLY A 59 5.73 -8.99 -50.00
C GLY A 59 5.14 -9.73 -48.80
N TYR A 60 4.79 -9.04 -47.70
CA TYR A 60 4.41 -9.69 -46.44
C TYR A 60 3.13 -9.13 -45.81
N ALA A 61 2.33 -8.39 -46.53
CA ALA A 61 1.22 -7.61 -46.03
C ALA A 61 -0.12 -8.36 -45.88
N GLU A 62 -0.13 -9.69 -45.82
CA GLU A 62 -1.37 -10.46 -45.70
C GLU A 62 -1.41 -11.35 -44.43
N THR A 63 -0.96 -10.90 -43.31
CA THR A 63 -1.55 -11.38 -42.06
C THR A 63 -2.62 -10.38 -41.65
N PRO A 64 -3.92 -10.73 -41.76
CA PRO A 64 -4.94 -9.90 -41.16
C PRO A 64 -4.61 -9.85 -39.66
N LEU A 65 -4.18 -8.69 -39.22
CA LEU A 65 -3.96 -8.50 -37.79
C LEU A 65 -5.25 -8.93 -37.08
N LEU A 66 -5.10 -9.87 -36.20
CA LEU A 66 -6.13 -10.47 -35.38
C LEU A 66 -6.73 -9.42 -34.42
N SER A 67 -7.36 -8.38 -34.96
CA SER A 67 -7.72 -7.16 -34.24
C SER A 67 -8.55 -7.42 -33.00
N THR A 68 -9.51 -8.34 -33.06
CA THR A 68 -10.40 -8.60 -31.90
C THR A 68 -9.86 -9.66 -30.93
N GLN A 69 -9.22 -10.70 -31.43
CA GLN A 69 -8.59 -11.73 -30.55
C GLN A 69 -7.35 -11.19 -29.87
N TYR A 70 -6.65 -10.30 -30.51
CA TYR A 70 -5.49 -9.59 -30.01
C TYR A 70 -5.83 -8.75 -28.78
N PHE A 71 -6.84 -7.87 -28.86
CA PHE A 71 -7.29 -7.07 -27.73
C PHE A 71 -7.72 -7.93 -26.54
N ASN A 72 -8.51 -8.96 -26.78
CA ASN A 72 -8.98 -9.87 -25.76
C ASN A 72 -7.82 -10.51 -24.98
N ALA A 73 -6.78 -10.93 -25.68
CA ALA A 73 -5.63 -11.58 -25.05
C ALA A 73 -4.71 -10.58 -24.32
N SER A 74 -4.53 -9.37 -24.85
CA SER A 74 -3.77 -8.33 -24.19
C SER A 74 -4.46 -7.86 -22.90
N VAL A 75 -5.75 -7.57 -22.96
CA VAL A 75 -6.55 -7.24 -21.80
C VAL A 75 -6.54 -8.36 -20.76
N ALA A 76 -6.68 -9.61 -21.19
CA ALA A 76 -6.59 -10.77 -20.30
C ALA A 76 -5.22 -10.84 -19.57
N SER A 77 -4.12 -10.52 -20.28
CA SER A 77 -2.78 -10.50 -19.66
C SER A 77 -2.65 -9.44 -18.57
N PHE A 78 -3.20 -8.25 -18.78
CA PHE A 78 -3.21 -7.19 -17.78
C PHE A 78 -4.06 -7.56 -16.56
N VAL A 79 -5.27 -8.07 -16.79
CA VAL A 79 -6.19 -8.45 -15.71
C VAL A 79 -5.69 -9.66 -14.93
N SER A 80 -4.94 -10.56 -15.56
CA SER A 80 -4.39 -11.76 -14.93
C SER A 80 -3.15 -11.51 -14.07
N SER A 81 -2.59 -10.29 -14.10
CA SER A 81 -1.44 -9.92 -13.28
C SER A 81 -1.81 -9.59 -11.82
N PHE A 82 -0.81 -9.63 -10.94
CA PHE A 82 -0.96 -9.19 -9.53
C PHE A 82 -1.18 -7.69 -9.38
N ALA A 83 -0.97 -6.92 -10.43
CA ALA A 83 -1.01 -5.47 -10.41
C ALA A 83 -2.31 -4.91 -9.80
N GLY A 84 -3.44 -5.59 -10.03
CA GLY A 84 -4.72 -5.21 -9.47
C GLY A 84 -4.78 -5.13 -7.96
N PHE A 85 -4.04 -5.99 -7.27
CA PHE A 85 -4.02 -6.05 -5.80
C PHE A 85 -2.85 -5.29 -5.19
N MET A 86 -1.76 -5.07 -5.93
CA MET A 86 -0.50 -4.55 -5.40
C MET A 86 -0.20 -3.12 -5.82
N SER A 87 -0.75 -2.65 -6.95
CA SER A 87 -0.34 -1.39 -7.55
C SER A 87 -1.50 -0.48 -7.94
N ILE A 88 -1.18 0.82 -8.01
CA ILE A 88 -1.97 1.80 -8.74
C ILE A 88 -1.42 1.84 -10.16
N GLU A 89 -2.28 1.64 -11.14
CA GLU A 89 -1.92 1.66 -12.54
C GLU A 89 -2.39 2.96 -13.17
N ARG A 90 -1.49 3.64 -13.89
CA ARG A 90 -1.80 4.87 -14.60
C ARG A 90 -1.25 4.87 -16.01
N ASP A 91 -2.02 5.46 -16.90
CA ASP A 91 -1.60 5.77 -18.24
C ASP A 91 -0.64 6.97 -18.24
N PHE A 92 0.50 6.83 -18.92
CA PHE A 92 1.46 7.90 -19.11
C PHE A 92 1.46 8.38 -20.55
N GLU A 93 1.37 9.69 -20.73
CA GLU A 93 1.44 10.31 -22.06
C GLU A 93 2.87 10.45 -22.58
N GLN A 94 3.86 10.33 -21.66
CA GLN A 94 5.30 10.43 -21.95
C GLN A 94 6.04 9.28 -21.25
N PRO A 95 7.28 8.95 -21.70
CA PRO A 95 8.09 7.90 -21.06
C PRO A 95 8.40 8.15 -19.57
N THR A 96 8.25 9.37 -19.10
CA THR A 96 8.38 9.77 -17.70
C THR A 96 7.06 10.34 -17.24
N GLY A 97 6.56 9.85 -16.12
CA GLY A 97 5.30 10.29 -15.56
C GLY A 97 5.44 10.59 -14.06
N LEU A 98 4.43 11.26 -13.54
CA LEU A 98 4.37 11.65 -12.14
C LEU A 98 3.10 11.13 -11.51
N PHE A 99 3.24 10.48 -10.35
CA PHE A 99 2.13 10.21 -9.46
C PHE A 99 2.02 11.35 -8.47
N TYR A 100 0.84 11.93 -8.34
CA TYR A 100 0.55 13.04 -7.45
C TYR A 100 -0.39 12.60 -6.35
N TRP A 101 -0.13 13.07 -5.12
CA TRP A 101 -1.08 12.99 -4.02
C TRP A 101 -0.98 14.24 -3.15
N PHE A 102 -2.01 14.50 -2.37
CA PHE A 102 -2.03 15.64 -1.47
C PHE A 102 -1.82 15.15 -0.04
N ASP A 103 -0.85 15.76 0.63
CA ASP A 103 -0.67 15.63 2.07
C ASP A 103 -1.20 16.88 2.78
N VAL A 104 -1.84 16.65 3.90
CA VAL A 104 -2.24 17.73 4.81
C VAL A 104 -1.22 17.78 5.93
N LEU A 105 -0.45 18.87 5.98
CA LEU A 105 0.63 19.07 6.94
C LEU A 105 0.20 20.08 8.00
N GLY A 106 0.60 19.83 9.26
CA GLY A 106 0.53 20.84 10.32
C GLY A 106 1.51 21.96 10.02
N VAL A 107 1.05 23.22 10.10
CA VAL A 107 1.90 24.39 9.77
C VAL A 107 3.01 24.57 10.81
N THR A 108 2.77 24.15 12.05
CA THR A 108 3.70 24.42 13.17
C THR A 108 4.92 23.50 13.14
N ASP A 109 4.74 22.25 12.81
CA ASP A 109 5.79 21.22 12.88
C ASP A 109 6.08 20.55 11.53
N MET A 110 5.37 20.94 10.49
CA MET A 110 5.47 20.37 9.13
C MET A 110 5.26 18.83 9.10
N ARG A 111 4.65 18.28 10.14
CA ARG A 111 4.29 16.87 10.14
C ARG A 111 3.04 16.63 9.30
N SER A 112 3.02 15.53 8.61
CA SER A 112 1.83 15.08 7.92
C SER A 112 0.76 14.70 8.94
N VAL A 113 -0.35 15.45 8.92
CA VAL A 113 -1.47 15.27 9.87
C VAL A 113 -2.50 14.31 9.29
N ILE A 114 -2.77 14.43 8.00
CA ILE A 114 -3.63 13.52 7.24
C ILE A 114 -2.88 13.18 5.96
N PRO A 115 -1.92 12.25 6.00
CA PRO A 115 -1.25 11.84 4.78
C PRO A 115 -2.25 11.10 3.91
N ASN A 116 -2.26 11.43 2.63
CA ASN A 116 -3.08 10.74 1.65
C ASN A 116 -2.69 9.25 1.52
N LEU A 117 -1.56 8.89 2.10
CA LEU A 117 -1.01 7.53 2.20
C LEU A 117 -1.64 6.66 3.31
N GLY A 118 -2.79 7.04 3.84
CA GLY A 118 -3.53 6.21 4.80
C GLY A 118 -3.17 6.42 6.27
N ARG A 119 -2.31 7.38 6.60
CA ARG A 119 -2.01 7.74 7.98
C ARG A 119 -2.96 8.80 8.47
N ASP A 120 -3.83 8.44 9.40
CA ASP A 120 -4.62 9.41 10.16
C ASP A 120 -3.99 9.61 11.53
N ASN A 121 -3.25 10.68 11.72
CA ASN A 121 -2.67 11.04 13.00
C ASN A 121 -3.70 11.77 13.88
N TYR A 122 -4.76 11.08 14.28
CA TYR A 122 -5.75 11.63 15.20
C TYR A 122 -5.15 12.12 16.52
N GLN A 123 -4.11 11.42 16.99
CA GLN A 123 -3.43 11.80 18.21
C GLN A 123 -2.72 13.15 18.06
N ASP A 124 -2.08 13.38 16.92
CA ASP A 124 -1.46 14.68 16.64
C ASP A 124 -2.48 15.80 16.48
N ILE A 125 -3.65 15.50 15.87
CA ILE A 125 -4.75 16.47 15.78
C ILE A 125 -5.34 16.77 17.16
N GLN A 126 -5.48 15.78 18.01
CA GLN A 126 -6.00 15.96 19.37
C GLN A 126 -5.01 16.66 20.28
N SER A 127 -3.72 16.42 20.10
CA SER A 127 -2.65 17.07 20.85
C SER A 127 -2.40 18.52 20.40
N MET A 128 -2.84 18.88 19.18
CA MET A 128 -2.74 20.24 18.70
C MET A 128 -3.52 21.21 19.60
N GLY A 129 -2.83 22.23 20.06
CA GLY A 129 -3.35 23.19 21.07
C GLY A 129 -3.10 22.74 22.51
N GLY A 130 -2.53 21.57 22.71
CA GLY A 130 -1.96 21.19 24.00
C GLY A 130 -0.61 21.84 24.21
N PHE A 131 -0.32 22.18 25.47
CA PHE A 131 1.01 22.58 25.91
C PHE A 131 1.45 21.68 27.05
N GLU A 132 2.74 21.46 27.12
CA GLU A 132 3.39 20.70 28.20
C GLU A 132 4.59 21.51 28.64
N ASP A 133 4.51 22.08 29.84
CA ASP A 133 5.54 22.93 30.43
C ASP A 133 6.09 22.24 31.71
N GLU A 134 7.39 22.14 31.83
CA GLU A 134 8.03 21.62 33.04
C GLU A 134 8.12 22.73 34.08
N ILE A 135 7.58 22.50 35.28
CA ILE A 135 7.66 23.43 36.40
C ILE A 135 8.94 23.11 37.20
N THR A 136 9.77 24.11 37.38
CA THR A 136 10.98 23.95 38.17
C THR A 136 10.64 23.61 39.63
N VAL A 137 11.06 22.46 40.07
CA VAL A 137 10.92 22.04 41.48
C VAL A 137 11.97 22.73 42.29
N VAL A 138 11.57 23.31 43.41
CA VAL A 138 12.47 23.90 44.39
C VAL A 138 12.44 23.03 45.64
N ASN A 139 13.61 22.70 46.15
CA ASN A 139 13.76 21.80 47.28
C ASN A 139 13.00 22.31 48.54
N GLU A 140 12.29 21.42 49.22
CA GLU A 140 11.46 21.68 50.37
C GLU A 140 10.31 22.68 50.20
N GLN A 141 9.97 23.03 48.92
CA GLN A 141 8.86 23.92 48.63
C GLN A 141 7.55 23.12 48.50
N THR A 142 6.48 23.70 49.08
CA THR A 142 5.12 23.13 48.96
C THR A 142 4.21 23.99 48.06
N ALA A 143 4.41 25.32 48.04
CA ALA A 143 3.58 26.23 47.28
C ALA A 143 4.24 26.63 45.97
N TYR A 144 3.54 26.46 44.87
CA TYR A 144 4.00 26.75 43.51
C TYR A 144 3.08 27.78 42.83
N THR A 145 3.67 28.70 42.11
CA THR A 145 2.97 29.66 41.25
C THR A 145 3.59 29.56 39.86
N PHE A 146 2.76 29.31 38.89
CA PHE A 146 3.18 29.20 37.49
C PHE A 146 2.30 30.13 36.63
N VAL A 147 2.90 30.79 35.67
CA VAL A 147 2.19 31.69 34.75
C VAL A 147 2.52 31.26 33.32
N THR A 148 1.56 30.67 32.62
CA THR A 148 1.74 30.24 31.22
C THR A 148 1.73 31.41 30.24
N GLY A 149 1.13 32.56 30.65
CA GLY A 149 0.88 33.69 29.75
C GLY A 149 -0.15 33.41 28.64
N ARG A 150 -0.84 32.27 28.73
CA ARG A 150 -1.82 31.81 27.73
C ARG A 150 -3.21 31.74 28.34
N LYS A 151 -4.22 31.99 27.52
CA LYS A 151 -5.61 31.70 27.89
C LYS A 151 -5.86 30.22 27.84
N ILE A 152 -6.39 29.63 28.90
CA ILE A 152 -6.52 28.19 29.04
C ILE A 152 -7.99 27.76 28.97
N ILE A 153 -8.27 26.62 28.35
CA ILE A 153 -9.62 26.04 28.35
C ILE A 153 -9.90 25.41 29.73
N PRO A 154 -10.98 25.81 30.41
CA PRO A 154 -11.38 25.23 31.68
C PRO A 154 -11.54 23.71 31.62
N GLY A 155 -11.12 23.01 32.67
CA GLY A 155 -11.20 21.54 32.75
C GLY A 155 -10.12 20.77 31.99
N THR A 156 -9.14 21.45 31.38
CA THR A 156 -8.09 20.79 30.60
C THR A 156 -6.73 20.76 31.30
N VAL A 157 -6.58 21.51 32.38
CA VAL A 157 -5.30 21.59 33.08
C VAL A 157 -5.05 20.36 33.92
N ARG A 158 -3.87 19.80 33.78
CA ARG A 158 -3.38 18.67 34.59
C ARG A 158 -1.95 18.95 35.02
N ILE A 159 -1.64 18.63 36.27
CA ILE A 159 -0.27 18.64 36.75
C ILE A 159 0.11 17.20 37.09
N LYS A 160 1.06 16.68 36.34
CA LYS A 160 1.66 15.38 36.62
C LYS A 160 2.76 15.56 37.65
N VAL A 161 2.57 14.97 38.81
CA VAL A 161 3.57 14.97 39.91
C VAL A 161 4.22 13.61 39.92
N THR A 162 5.53 13.59 39.73
CA THR A 162 6.36 12.37 39.84
C THR A 162 7.32 12.57 40.98
N THR A 163 7.19 11.78 42.03
CA THR A 163 8.13 11.74 43.18
C THR A 163 8.88 10.41 43.17
N ALA A 164 9.90 10.29 43.97
CA ALA A 164 10.67 9.05 44.15
C ALA A 164 9.79 7.86 44.60
N SER A 165 8.69 8.14 45.34
CA SER A 165 7.84 7.13 45.94
C SER A 165 6.52 6.88 45.21
N GLU A 166 5.98 7.88 44.46
CA GLU A 166 4.67 7.78 43.83
C GLU A 166 4.53 8.74 42.65
N LYS A 167 3.51 8.44 41.81
CA LYS A 167 3.07 9.29 40.69
C LYS A 167 1.60 9.56 40.85
N PHE A 168 1.19 10.83 40.76
CA PHE A 168 -0.20 11.22 40.77
C PHE A 168 -0.46 12.43 39.87
N GLU A 169 -1.71 12.65 39.52
CA GLU A 169 -2.13 13.79 38.69
C GLU A 169 -3.11 14.67 39.48
N LEU A 170 -2.90 15.98 39.42
CA LEU A 170 -3.88 16.97 39.82
C LEU A 170 -4.70 17.35 38.60
N ILE A 171 -6.01 17.20 38.67
CA ILE A 171 -6.94 17.40 37.57
C ILE A 171 -7.80 18.63 37.86
N ASP A 172 -7.88 19.54 36.91
CA ASP A 172 -8.72 20.73 36.94
C ASP A 172 -10.21 20.33 36.97
N ASN A 173 -10.97 20.95 37.91
CA ASN A 173 -12.41 20.74 38.05
C ASN A 173 -13.25 21.63 37.07
N GLY A 174 -12.60 22.48 36.29
CA GLY A 174 -13.27 23.43 35.37
C GLY A 174 -13.82 24.68 36.05
N GLN A 175 -13.72 24.81 37.39
CA GLN A 175 -14.21 25.95 38.19
C GLN A 175 -13.09 26.81 38.75
N GLY A 176 -11.86 26.58 38.35
CA GLY A 176 -10.68 27.33 38.78
C GLY A 176 -9.91 26.69 39.93
N GLU A 177 -10.16 25.43 40.23
CA GLU A 177 -9.47 24.69 41.25
C GLU A 177 -9.13 23.27 40.77
N PHE A 178 -8.10 22.65 41.36
CA PHE A 178 -7.85 21.25 41.14
C PHE A 178 -8.77 20.38 42.00
N MET A 179 -9.17 19.23 41.47
CA MET A 179 -9.93 18.24 42.21
C MET A 179 -9.14 17.81 43.47
N SER A 180 -9.83 17.80 44.58
CA SER A 180 -9.23 17.44 45.87
C SER A 180 -8.79 15.97 45.84
N VAL A 181 -7.49 15.75 45.92
CA VAL A 181 -6.91 14.42 46.16
C VAL A 181 -6.49 14.40 47.64
N ALA A 182 -7.06 13.51 48.42
CA ALA A 182 -6.86 13.47 49.86
C ALA A 182 -5.39 13.49 50.25
N GLY A 183 -4.96 14.53 51.02
CA GLY A 183 -3.61 14.70 51.50
C GLY A 183 -2.57 15.14 50.46
N LYS A 184 -2.93 15.31 49.19
CA LYS A 184 -1.97 15.66 48.13
C LYS A 184 -1.98 17.15 47.77
N ILE A 185 -3.10 17.81 47.94
CA ILE A 185 -3.25 19.23 47.66
C ILE A 185 -4.02 19.91 48.82
N THR A 186 -3.59 21.07 49.24
CA THR A 186 -4.21 21.81 50.32
C THR A 186 -4.96 23.07 49.80
N LYS A 187 -4.47 23.71 48.76
CA LYS A 187 -5.07 24.87 48.14
C LYS A 187 -4.69 24.92 46.67
N SER A 188 -5.63 25.38 45.82
CA SER A 188 -5.35 25.61 44.41
C SER A 188 -6.20 26.73 43.86
N THR A 189 -5.69 27.46 42.88
CA THR A 189 -6.42 28.49 42.13
C THR A 189 -5.90 28.51 40.69
N ILE A 190 -6.80 28.46 39.74
CA ILE A 190 -6.49 28.51 38.31
C ILE A 190 -7.20 29.69 37.69
N ASN A 191 -6.46 30.61 37.14
CA ASN A 191 -7.01 31.73 36.38
C ASN A 191 -6.86 31.43 34.87
N TYR A 192 -7.94 31.02 34.23
CA TYR A 192 -7.95 30.60 32.84
C TYR A 192 -7.67 31.73 31.85
N MET A 193 -7.95 33.00 32.24
CA MET A 193 -7.79 34.13 31.35
C MET A 193 -6.34 34.54 31.10
N ASN A 194 -5.50 34.41 32.12
CA ASN A 194 -4.09 34.78 32.05
C ASN A 194 -3.14 33.58 32.23
N GLY A 195 -3.69 32.38 32.44
CA GLY A 195 -2.93 31.17 32.63
C GLY A 195 -2.12 31.14 33.94
N LYS A 196 -2.54 31.88 34.95
CA LYS A 196 -1.89 31.83 36.28
C LYS A 196 -2.45 30.65 37.07
N ILE A 197 -1.57 29.78 37.51
CA ILE A 197 -1.89 28.60 38.28
C ILE A 197 -1.13 28.65 39.59
N GLU A 198 -1.84 28.61 40.70
CA GLU A 198 -1.29 28.58 42.06
C GLU A 198 -1.78 27.31 42.75
N PHE A 199 -0.89 26.54 43.33
CA PHE A 199 -1.26 25.37 44.10
C PHE A 199 -0.30 25.11 45.24
N THR A 200 -0.79 24.47 46.29
CA THR A 200 0.00 24.06 47.45
C THR A 200 -0.16 22.56 47.65
N LEU A 201 0.97 21.87 47.59
CA LEU A 201 1.02 20.43 47.82
C LEU A 201 0.96 20.11 49.29
N GLY A 202 0.46 18.90 49.61
CA GLY A 202 0.41 18.41 51.00
C GLY A 202 1.77 17.98 51.55
N ALA A 203 2.74 17.74 50.67
CA ALA A 203 4.10 17.38 51.02
C ALA A 203 5.10 18.18 50.19
N ALA A 204 6.25 18.50 50.78
CA ALA A 204 7.35 19.17 50.09
C ALA A 204 7.99 18.24 49.05
N LEU A 205 8.45 18.82 47.95
CA LEU A 205 9.14 18.09 46.87
C LEU A 205 10.65 18.26 46.98
N SER A 206 11.40 17.29 46.42
CA SER A 206 12.86 17.32 46.31
C SER A 206 13.27 17.68 44.89
N ASP A 207 14.11 18.69 44.69
CA ASP A 207 14.59 19.13 43.38
C ASP A 207 15.47 18.10 42.65
N ALA A 208 16.06 17.19 43.40
CA ALA A 208 16.96 16.15 42.86
C ALA A 208 16.25 14.98 42.19
N THR A 209 15.01 14.68 42.58
CA THR A 209 14.30 13.45 42.15
C THR A 209 12.90 13.65 41.63
N ASP A 210 12.27 14.76 42.02
CA ASP A 210 10.86 14.99 41.77
C ASP A 210 10.65 15.88 40.56
N LYS A 211 9.57 15.62 39.79
CA LYS A 211 9.24 16.38 38.60
C LYS A 211 7.78 16.83 38.62
N LEU A 212 7.58 18.06 38.18
CA LEU A 212 6.27 18.66 37.97
C LEU A 212 6.13 18.99 36.48
N VAL A 213 5.10 18.44 35.84
CA VAL A 213 4.81 18.72 34.45
C VAL A 213 3.38 19.21 34.34
N LEU A 214 3.23 20.44 33.86
CA LEU A 214 1.95 21.07 33.58
C LEU A 214 1.50 20.74 32.15
N VAL A 215 0.34 20.17 32.02
CA VAL A 215 -0.31 19.87 30.72
C VAL A 215 -1.65 20.62 30.66
N GLY A 216 -1.93 21.24 29.54
CA GLY A 216 -3.20 21.94 29.34
C GLY A 216 -3.50 22.20 27.88
N LYS A 217 -4.66 22.81 27.61
CA LYS A 217 -5.04 23.28 26.27
C LYS A 217 -5.25 24.77 26.28
N GLU A 218 -4.69 25.45 25.29
CA GLU A 218 -4.87 26.90 25.11
C GLU A 218 -6.22 27.20 24.44
N ASP A 219 -6.92 28.23 24.98
CA ASP A 219 -8.13 28.77 24.37
C ASP A 219 -7.76 29.82 23.32
N VAL A 220 -7.79 29.44 22.06
CA VAL A 220 -7.54 30.32 20.91
C VAL A 220 -8.79 31.06 20.43
N THR A 221 -9.95 30.87 21.08
CA THR A 221 -11.17 31.58 20.72
C THR A 221 -11.11 33.03 21.14
N GLY A 222 -11.37 33.96 20.22
CA GLY A 222 -11.56 35.39 20.50
C GLY A 222 -10.33 36.30 20.43
N THR A 223 -9.20 35.84 19.92
CA THR A 223 -8.09 36.73 19.57
C THR A 223 -8.01 36.93 18.06
N PRO A 224 -8.23 38.13 17.51
CA PRO A 224 -8.04 38.38 16.08
C PRO A 224 -6.56 38.17 15.74
N SER A 225 -6.26 37.15 14.94
CA SER A 225 -4.91 36.79 14.50
C SER A 225 -4.43 37.68 13.34
N CYS A 226 -4.88 38.92 13.26
CA CYS A 226 -4.58 39.85 12.18
C CYS A 226 -3.65 40.98 12.61
N THR A 227 -2.63 40.74 13.37
CA THR A 227 -1.58 41.74 13.57
C THR A 227 -0.21 41.16 13.22
N THR A 228 0.18 41.51 11.99
CA THR A 228 1.54 41.84 11.57
C THR A 228 2.68 41.10 12.24
N GLY A 229 3.29 40.24 11.48
CA GLY A 229 4.61 39.71 11.75
C GLY A 229 4.63 38.21 11.93
N ALA A 230 5.41 37.57 11.11
CA ALA A 230 5.60 36.09 11.07
C ALA A 230 6.14 35.46 12.35
N SER A 231 6.30 36.21 13.43
CA SER A 231 6.85 35.75 14.71
C SER A 231 5.81 35.31 15.73
N ASN A 232 4.51 35.55 15.47
CA ASN A 232 3.42 35.22 16.41
C ASN A 232 2.47 34.16 15.88
N ALA A 233 2.94 33.24 15.04
CA ALA A 233 2.25 31.99 14.84
C ALA A 233 2.20 31.30 16.20
N ARG A 234 1.03 31.31 16.85
CA ARG A 234 0.85 30.64 18.13
C ARG A 234 1.15 29.18 17.93
N ALA A 235 2.00 28.62 18.78
CA ALA A 235 2.39 27.23 18.74
C ALA A 235 1.20 26.24 18.71
N ASN A 236 0.00 26.74 19.02
CA ASN A 236 -1.21 25.94 19.22
C ASN A 236 -2.33 26.20 18.19
N ASP A 237 -2.09 27.02 17.18
CA ASP A 237 -3.05 27.17 16.08
C ASP A 237 -3.09 25.87 15.28
N LYS A 238 -4.26 25.23 15.23
CA LYS A 238 -4.49 24.05 14.38
C LYS A 238 -4.56 24.45 12.91
N ARG A 239 -3.44 24.85 12.36
CA ARG A 239 -3.33 25.26 10.97
C ARG A 239 -2.82 24.11 10.15
N PHE A 240 -3.48 23.89 9.04
CA PHE A 240 -3.11 22.87 8.07
C PHE A 240 -2.80 23.54 6.75
N THR A 241 -1.83 23.00 6.06
CA THR A 241 -1.55 23.35 4.66
C THR A 241 -1.60 22.09 3.82
N ALA A 242 -2.23 22.19 2.66
CA ALA A 242 -2.18 21.10 1.70
C ALA A 242 -0.90 21.23 0.88
N LYS A 243 -0.10 20.16 0.86
CA LYS A 243 1.10 20.06 0.04
C LYS A 243 0.92 18.95 -0.98
N MET A 244 1.13 19.26 -2.23
CA MET A 244 1.17 18.26 -3.28
C MET A 244 2.54 17.55 -3.25
N GLN A 245 2.49 16.24 -3.04
CA GLN A 245 3.63 15.36 -3.16
C GLN A 245 3.66 14.74 -4.54
N GLN A 246 4.84 14.35 -5.01
CA GLN A 246 5.01 13.74 -6.31
C GLN A 246 6.03 12.60 -6.26
N LEU A 247 5.75 11.54 -6.98
CA LEU A 247 6.67 10.44 -7.23
C LEU A 247 6.95 10.38 -8.73
N GLY A 248 8.20 10.63 -9.12
CA GLY A 248 8.64 10.45 -10.50
C GLY A 248 8.82 8.97 -10.82
N LEU A 249 8.27 8.55 -11.95
CA LEU A 249 8.42 7.19 -12.46
C LEU A 249 8.87 7.26 -13.92
N GLN A 250 9.97 6.58 -14.22
CA GLN A 250 10.46 6.39 -15.58
C GLN A 250 10.06 5.02 -16.08
N THR A 251 9.51 4.98 -17.28
CA THR A 251 9.17 3.73 -17.96
C THR A 251 10.37 3.23 -18.76
N VAL A 252 10.57 1.92 -18.78
CA VAL A 252 11.65 1.26 -19.50
C VAL A 252 11.07 0.48 -20.65
N PRO A 253 11.56 0.70 -21.89
CA PRO A 253 11.16 -0.10 -23.04
C PRO A 253 11.67 -1.53 -22.91
N ASP A 254 10.84 -2.49 -23.26
CA ASP A 254 11.19 -3.90 -23.24
C ASP A 254 10.51 -4.64 -24.40
N MET A 255 11.10 -5.72 -24.86
CA MET A 255 10.60 -6.49 -25.98
C MET A 255 10.84 -7.99 -25.78
N LEU A 256 9.82 -8.78 -26.02
CA LEU A 256 9.93 -10.24 -26.08
C LEU A 256 9.83 -10.67 -27.54
N VAL A 257 10.83 -11.39 -28.02
CA VAL A 257 10.90 -11.87 -29.42
C VAL A 257 10.89 -13.39 -29.42
N ALA A 258 10.07 -13.96 -30.28
CA ALA A 258 10.06 -15.38 -30.59
C ALA A 258 10.52 -15.60 -32.03
N GLU A 259 11.52 -16.43 -32.20
CA GLU A 259 12.00 -16.86 -33.53
C GLU A 259 11.46 -18.26 -33.87
N TYR A 260 11.08 -18.45 -35.11
CA TYR A 260 10.59 -19.73 -35.58
C TYR A 260 10.98 -20.01 -37.02
N ASN A 261 11.09 -21.29 -37.35
CA ASN A 261 11.43 -21.74 -38.69
C ASN A 261 10.14 -22.05 -39.49
N ILE A 262 10.11 -21.68 -40.78
CA ILE A 262 8.99 -21.95 -41.69
C ILE A 262 8.69 -23.46 -41.77
N ALA A 263 9.70 -24.33 -41.72
CA ALA A 263 9.49 -25.76 -41.70
C ALA A 263 8.71 -26.21 -40.46
N SER A 264 9.03 -25.65 -39.29
CA SER A 264 8.32 -25.92 -38.02
C SER A 264 6.87 -25.47 -38.08
N LEU A 265 6.60 -24.35 -38.75
CA LEU A 265 5.26 -23.80 -39.00
C LEU A 265 4.40 -24.82 -39.79
N GLY A 266 4.96 -25.39 -40.86
CA GLY A 266 4.25 -26.38 -41.66
C GLY A 266 3.98 -27.70 -40.89
N ALA A 267 4.92 -28.14 -40.08
CA ALA A 267 4.76 -29.33 -39.24
C ALA A 267 3.68 -29.12 -38.16
N LEU A 268 3.70 -27.99 -37.46
CA LEU A 268 2.72 -27.69 -36.42
C LEU A 268 1.30 -27.56 -37.00
N LYS A 269 1.14 -26.86 -38.14
CA LYS A 269 -0.15 -26.72 -38.81
C LYS A 269 -0.74 -28.08 -39.21
N LYS A 270 0.12 -29.02 -39.66
CA LYS A 270 -0.32 -30.39 -39.97
C LYS A 270 -0.67 -31.22 -38.72
N ALA A 271 0.08 -31.02 -37.63
CA ALA A 271 -0.11 -31.82 -36.42
C ALA A 271 -1.28 -31.33 -35.54
N THR A 272 -1.48 -30.02 -35.45
CA THR A 272 -2.42 -29.41 -34.48
C THR A 272 -3.53 -28.59 -35.13
N ASN A 273 -3.48 -28.40 -36.45
CA ASN A 273 -4.33 -27.46 -37.17
C ASN A 273 -4.31 -26.01 -36.59
N SER A 274 -3.26 -25.67 -35.88
CA SER A 274 -3.07 -24.37 -35.23
C SER A 274 -2.05 -23.55 -36.00
N ASP A 275 -2.27 -22.23 -36.04
CA ASP A 275 -1.30 -21.32 -36.60
C ASP A 275 -0.17 -21.04 -35.59
N MET A 276 1.09 -21.21 -36.04
CA MET A 276 2.28 -21.04 -35.20
C MET A 276 2.39 -19.62 -34.67
N ALA A 277 2.06 -18.60 -35.46
CA ALA A 277 2.10 -17.22 -35.03
C ALA A 277 1.15 -17.00 -33.86
N THR A 278 -0.09 -17.43 -33.96
CA THR A 278 -1.09 -17.33 -32.88
C THR A 278 -0.64 -18.06 -31.62
N PHE A 279 -0.05 -19.26 -31.78
CA PHE A 279 0.49 -20.04 -30.64
C PHE A 279 1.63 -19.28 -29.95
N LEU A 280 2.59 -18.77 -30.71
CA LEU A 280 3.72 -18.02 -30.17
C LEU A 280 3.29 -16.73 -29.48
N PHE A 281 2.41 -15.95 -30.08
CA PHE A 281 1.88 -14.75 -29.43
C PHE A 281 1.14 -15.05 -28.13
N THR A 282 0.39 -16.13 -28.07
CA THR A 282 -0.24 -16.57 -26.81
C THR A 282 0.82 -16.88 -25.75
N LYS A 283 1.89 -17.58 -26.13
CA LYS A 283 3.00 -17.88 -25.20
C LYS A 283 3.80 -16.65 -24.79
N LEU A 284 4.06 -15.73 -25.70
CA LEU A 284 4.70 -14.46 -25.37
C LEU A 284 3.88 -13.63 -24.36
N ARG A 285 2.55 -13.63 -24.49
CA ARG A 285 1.66 -12.95 -23.54
C ARG A 285 1.63 -13.61 -22.17
N GLU A 286 1.65 -14.95 -22.11
CA GLU A 286 1.79 -15.67 -20.84
C GLU A 286 3.12 -15.30 -20.15
N LEU A 287 4.21 -15.25 -20.92
CA LEU A 287 5.52 -14.81 -20.41
C LEU A 287 5.50 -13.36 -19.93
N TYR A 288 4.86 -12.48 -20.69
CA TYR A 288 4.70 -11.09 -20.29
C TYR A 288 3.98 -10.95 -18.94
N THR A 289 2.88 -11.66 -18.74
CA THR A 289 2.16 -11.66 -17.45
C THR A 289 3.08 -12.12 -16.30
N LYS A 290 3.86 -13.17 -16.52
CA LYS A 290 4.84 -13.65 -15.52
C LYS A 290 5.93 -12.61 -15.26
N MET A 291 6.42 -11.91 -16.28
CA MET A 291 7.40 -10.84 -16.13
C MET A 291 6.85 -9.65 -15.35
N ILE A 292 5.59 -9.26 -15.58
CA ILE A 292 4.93 -8.24 -14.76
C ILE A 292 4.90 -8.67 -13.30
N ASN A 293 4.45 -9.89 -13.03
CA ASN A 293 4.38 -10.41 -11.66
C ASN A 293 5.76 -10.44 -11.00
N TYR A 294 6.77 -10.88 -11.73
CA TYR A 294 8.16 -10.86 -11.27
C TYR A 294 8.64 -9.44 -10.94
N LYS A 295 8.44 -8.48 -11.86
CA LYS A 295 8.81 -7.07 -11.63
C LYS A 295 8.10 -6.49 -10.41
N LEU A 296 6.81 -6.78 -10.22
CA LEU A 296 6.04 -6.32 -9.07
C LEU A 296 6.58 -6.89 -7.75
N VAL A 297 6.81 -8.20 -7.70
CA VAL A 297 7.34 -8.86 -6.49
C VAL A 297 8.76 -8.39 -6.18
N THR A 298 9.62 -8.28 -7.19
CA THR A 298 10.99 -7.77 -7.00
C THR A 298 10.99 -6.32 -6.50
N THR A 299 10.17 -5.45 -7.10
CA THR A 299 10.03 -4.05 -6.64
C THR A 299 9.49 -4.00 -5.21
N LEU A 300 8.59 -4.90 -4.84
CA LEU A 300 8.06 -5.01 -3.48
C LEU A 300 9.16 -5.45 -2.50
N GLU A 301 9.96 -6.45 -2.85
CA GLU A 301 11.06 -6.93 -2.01
C GLU A 301 12.15 -5.88 -1.82
N GLU A 302 12.57 -5.22 -2.90
CA GLU A 302 13.63 -4.21 -2.88
C GLU A 302 13.18 -2.90 -2.21
N GLY A 303 11.92 -2.53 -2.37
CA GLY A 303 11.35 -1.31 -1.81
C GLY A 303 10.81 -1.47 -0.40
N TYR A 304 10.75 -2.69 0.14
CA TYR A 304 10.24 -2.92 1.48
C TYR A 304 11.17 -2.33 2.53
N VAL A 305 10.63 -1.41 3.33
CA VAL A 305 11.31 -0.78 4.47
C VAL A 305 10.48 -1.05 5.70
N GLY A 306 10.94 -1.91 6.58
CA GLY A 306 10.26 -2.23 7.83
C GLY A 306 10.75 -3.53 8.45
N ASP A 307 10.31 -3.75 9.69
CA ASP A 307 10.65 -4.95 10.42
C ASP A 307 9.91 -6.17 9.86
N VAL A 308 10.64 -7.24 9.64
CA VAL A 308 10.08 -8.52 9.23
C VAL A 308 9.49 -9.20 10.47
N MET A 309 8.25 -9.66 10.38
CA MET A 309 7.66 -10.49 11.44
C MET A 309 8.14 -11.93 11.25
N ASP A 310 8.96 -12.43 12.17
CA ASP A 310 9.59 -13.76 12.13
C ASP A 310 9.36 -14.60 13.39
N THR A 311 8.46 -14.16 14.26
CA THR A 311 8.22 -14.78 15.58
C THR A 311 7.47 -16.10 15.54
N LEU A 312 6.86 -16.47 14.41
CA LEU A 312 6.07 -17.68 14.27
C LEU A 312 6.97 -18.88 13.92
N ASP A 313 6.99 -19.88 14.77
CA ASP A 313 7.68 -21.15 14.53
C ASP A 313 6.67 -22.31 14.55
N LEU A 314 6.39 -22.87 13.39
CA LEU A 314 5.52 -24.02 13.21
C LEU A 314 6.30 -25.34 13.11
N SER A 315 7.60 -25.32 13.37
CA SER A 315 8.44 -26.50 13.33
C SER A 315 8.08 -27.50 14.42
N LYS A 316 8.38 -28.78 14.17
CA LYS A 316 8.17 -29.85 15.16
C LYS A 316 8.91 -29.60 16.48
N THR A 317 10.06 -28.95 16.40
CA THR A 317 10.93 -28.70 17.56
C THR A 317 10.33 -27.66 18.51
N ALA A 318 9.69 -26.62 17.98
CA ALA A 318 9.05 -25.60 18.79
C ALA A 318 7.80 -26.10 19.51
N MET A 319 7.15 -27.12 18.99
CA MET A 319 5.90 -27.69 19.51
C MET A 319 6.10 -28.95 20.38
N THR A 320 7.34 -29.31 20.70
CA THR A 320 7.65 -30.42 21.60
C THR A 320 7.16 -30.12 23.01
N GLY A 321 6.16 -30.88 23.45
CA GLY A 321 5.51 -30.71 24.78
C GLY A 321 4.04 -30.29 24.72
N GLN A 322 3.57 -29.78 23.62
CA GLN A 322 2.15 -29.63 23.30
C GLN A 322 1.73 -30.77 22.38
N PHE A 323 0.45 -31.12 22.39
CA PHE A 323 -0.08 -32.08 21.42
C PHE A 323 0.26 -31.60 20.00
N TYR A 324 1.19 -32.34 19.38
CA TYR A 324 1.62 -32.06 18.02
C TYR A 324 0.52 -32.48 17.03
N ASP A 325 -0.55 -31.71 17.05
CA ASP A 325 -1.66 -31.87 16.14
C ASP A 325 -1.51 -30.89 14.97
N TYR A 326 -1.75 -31.41 13.80
CA TYR A 326 -1.74 -30.64 12.57
C TYR A 326 -2.74 -29.47 12.62
N ARG A 327 -3.88 -29.68 13.27
CA ARG A 327 -4.90 -28.65 13.47
C ARG A 327 -4.38 -27.50 14.35
N SER A 328 -3.69 -27.79 15.43
CA SER A 328 -3.13 -26.77 16.33
C SER A 328 -2.16 -25.84 15.63
N ARG A 329 -1.41 -26.31 14.63
CA ARG A 329 -0.52 -25.45 13.82
C ARG A 329 -1.32 -24.51 12.92
N VAL A 330 -2.43 -24.98 12.36
CA VAL A 330 -3.29 -24.17 11.52
C VAL A 330 -3.98 -23.11 12.35
N ASP A 331 -4.46 -23.47 13.56
CA ASP A 331 -5.08 -22.52 14.49
C ASP A 331 -4.06 -21.46 14.95
N LEU A 332 -2.80 -21.87 15.20
CA LEU A 332 -1.73 -20.95 15.59
C LEU A 332 -1.35 -19.99 14.44
N PHE A 333 -1.35 -20.49 13.21
CA PHE A 333 -1.14 -19.66 12.04
C PHE A 333 -2.27 -18.66 11.84
N ASP A 334 -3.54 -19.09 12.02
CA ASP A 334 -4.71 -18.21 11.93
C ASP A 334 -4.67 -17.10 13.00
N ALA A 335 -4.36 -17.46 14.24
CA ALA A 335 -4.17 -16.49 15.32
C ALA A 335 -3.02 -15.51 15.04
N TYR A 336 -1.94 -15.98 14.41
CA TYR A 336 -0.81 -15.14 14.03
C TYR A 336 -1.18 -14.13 12.93
N LEU A 337 -2.04 -14.49 11.99
CA LEU A 337 -2.50 -13.56 10.95
C LEU A 337 -3.22 -12.33 11.54
N ILE A 338 -3.90 -12.48 12.69
CA ILE A 338 -4.50 -11.35 13.41
C ILE A 338 -3.40 -10.38 13.88
N ASN A 339 -2.28 -10.91 14.37
CA ASN A 339 -1.14 -10.09 14.77
C ASN A 339 -0.49 -9.38 13.57
N VAL A 340 -0.44 -10.05 12.42
CA VAL A 340 0.05 -9.44 11.16
C VAL A 340 -0.84 -8.28 10.73
N GLU A 341 -2.15 -8.44 10.80
CA GLU A 341 -3.10 -7.37 10.50
C GLU A 341 -2.98 -6.19 11.48
N SER A 342 -2.82 -6.48 12.78
CA SER A 342 -2.56 -5.45 13.80
C SER A 342 -1.25 -4.72 13.55
N ALA A 343 -0.18 -5.41 13.16
CA ALA A 343 1.10 -4.81 12.83
C ALA A 343 1.01 -3.90 11.59
N LEU A 344 0.28 -4.35 10.56
CA LEU A 344 0.01 -3.56 9.36
C LEU A 344 -0.78 -2.30 9.71
N ALA A 345 -1.84 -2.40 10.52
CA ALA A 345 -2.65 -1.28 10.97
C ALA A 345 -1.83 -0.27 11.79
N THR A 346 -0.97 -0.75 12.67
CA THR A 346 -0.07 0.11 13.48
C THR A 346 0.93 0.84 12.59
N LYS A 347 1.52 0.15 11.61
CA LYS A 347 2.49 0.73 10.68
C LYS A 347 1.86 1.80 9.78
N ALA A 348 0.65 1.56 9.31
CA ALA A 348 -0.11 2.50 8.50
C ALA A 348 -0.75 3.64 9.32
N VAL A 349 -0.71 3.56 10.66
CA VAL A 349 -1.35 4.51 11.59
C VAL A 349 -2.85 4.70 11.30
N LYS A 350 -3.48 3.71 10.70
CA LYS A 350 -4.92 3.69 10.37
C LYS A 350 -5.45 2.27 10.52
N GLY A 351 -6.71 2.14 10.81
CA GLY A 351 -7.39 0.85 10.83
C GLY A 351 -7.47 0.25 9.41
N VAL A 352 -6.34 -0.18 8.87
CA VAL A 352 -6.25 -0.86 7.58
C VAL A 352 -6.39 -2.36 7.77
N THR A 353 -7.06 -3.01 6.83
CA THR A 353 -7.20 -4.46 6.77
C THR A 353 -6.41 -5.00 5.59
N THR A 354 -5.94 -6.23 5.69
CA THR A 354 -5.27 -6.89 4.58
C THR A 354 -6.24 -7.10 3.42
N THR A 355 -5.86 -6.67 2.23
CA THR A 355 -6.68 -6.83 1.01
C THR A 355 -6.18 -7.97 0.13
N ALA A 356 -4.92 -8.37 0.24
CA ALA A 356 -4.35 -9.52 -0.47
C ALA A 356 -3.12 -10.06 0.26
N TYR A 357 -2.86 -11.36 0.07
CA TYR A 357 -1.61 -12.01 0.44
C TYR A 357 -0.84 -12.41 -0.81
N VAL A 358 0.45 -12.06 -0.86
CA VAL A 358 1.38 -12.57 -1.88
C VAL A 358 2.35 -13.50 -1.19
N ALA A 359 2.26 -14.77 -1.49
CA ALA A 359 2.93 -15.84 -0.75
C ALA A 359 3.89 -16.63 -1.63
N GLY A 360 5.04 -16.97 -1.08
CA GLY A 360 5.93 -17.97 -1.65
C GLY A 360 5.32 -19.37 -1.60
N ASN A 361 6.00 -20.35 -2.13
CA ASN A 361 5.44 -21.70 -2.25
C ASN A 361 5.16 -22.35 -0.89
N ALA A 362 6.08 -22.23 0.07
CA ALA A 362 5.93 -22.82 1.40
C ALA A 362 4.82 -22.12 2.21
N ALA A 363 4.79 -20.78 2.14
CA ALA A 363 3.74 -20.00 2.76
C ALA A 363 2.37 -20.28 2.14
N ALA A 364 2.28 -20.37 0.81
CA ALA A 364 1.06 -20.70 0.09
C ALA A 364 0.47 -22.07 0.50
N ASN A 365 1.33 -23.05 0.70
CA ASN A 365 0.92 -24.36 1.21
C ASN A 365 0.35 -24.27 2.63
N GLN A 366 0.90 -23.37 3.47
CA GLN A 366 0.37 -23.18 4.83
C GLN A 366 -1.02 -22.55 4.81
N PHE A 367 -1.26 -21.55 3.94
CA PHE A 367 -2.60 -21.00 3.74
C PHE A 367 -3.64 -22.06 3.32
N GLN A 368 -3.28 -22.95 2.40
CA GLN A 368 -4.17 -24.02 1.94
C GLN A 368 -4.57 -24.99 3.07
N LYS A 369 -3.70 -25.19 4.07
CA LYS A 369 -4.01 -26.00 5.25
C LYS A 369 -5.16 -25.41 6.08
N GLY A 370 -5.44 -24.13 5.95
CA GLY A 370 -6.60 -23.45 6.55
C GLY A 370 -7.96 -24.06 6.18
N GLY A 371 -8.01 -24.91 5.13
CA GLY A 371 -9.19 -25.70 4.80
C GLY A 371 -9.63 -26.65 5.90
N MET A 372 -8.72 -27.07 6.78
CA MET A 372 -9.02 -27.94 7.93
C MET A 372 -9.85 -27.27 9.02
N ILE A 373 -9.76 -25.93 9.09
CA ILE A 373 -10.53 -25.11 10.05
C ILE A 373 -11.62 -24.29 9.36
N GLY A 374 -11.90 -24.56 8.08
CA GLY A 374 -12.93 -23.87 7.30
C GLY A 374 -12.58 -22.41 6.91
N ARG A 375 -11.30 -22.04 6.97
CA ARG A 375 -10.83 -20.70 6.62
C ARG A 375 -10.37 -20.54 5.18
N TRP A 376 -10.17 -21.66 4.48
CA TRP A 376 -9.69 -21.69 3.11
C TRP A 376 -10.79 -22.05 2.12
N GLU A 377 -10.97 -21.22 1.12
CA GLU A 377 -11.81 -21.48 -0.04
C GLU A 377 -10.91 -21.62 -1.28
N LYS A 378 -10.88 -22.83 -1.85
CA LYS A 378 -10.08 -23.08 -3.04
C LYS A 378 -10.70 -22.40 -4.26
N ASN A 379 -9.87 -21.78 -5.07
CA ASN A 379 -10.30 -21.29 -6.38
C ASN A 379 -10.62 -22.47 -7.31
N THR A 380 -11.90 -22.79 -7.46
CA THR A 380 -12.39 -23.85 -8.34
C THR A 380 -12.86 -23.32 -9.69
N LYS A 381 -12.98 -22.00 -9.81
CA LYS A 381 -13.34 -21.35 -11.07
C LYS A 381 -12.10 -21.06 -11.87
N SER A 382 -12.21 -21.14 -13.20
CA SER A 382 -11.19 -20.59 -14.10
C SER A 382 -11.07 -19.07 -13.81
N SER A 383 -10.15 -18.73 -12.90
CA SER A 383 -9.86 -17.35 -12.56
C SER A 383 -9.08 -16.71 -13.70
N TYR A 384 -9.35 -15.45 -13.97
CA TYR A 384 -8.56 -14.67 -14.90
C TYR A 384 -7.12 -14.46 -14.37
N ILE A 385 -6.88 -14.67 -13.07
CA ILE A 385 -5.57 -14.57 -12.44
C ILE A 385 -4.99 -15.97 -12.30
N ASN A 386 -3.95 -16.27 -13.06
CA ASN A 386 -3.38 -17.61 -13.16
C ASN A 386 -2.81 -18.14 -11.84
N ASP A 387 -2.29 -17.25 -10.98
CA ASP A 387 -1.62 -17.62 -9.73
C ASP A 387 -2.48 -17.36 -8.47
N LEU A 388 -3.79 -17.09 -8.64
CA LEU A 388 -4.74 -17.02 -7.55
C LEU A 388 -5.08 -18.43 -7.07
N LEU A 389 -4.57 -18.79 -5.89
CA LEU A 389 -4.83 -20.12 -5.30
C LEU A 389 -6.24 -20.25 -4.72
N GLY A 390 -6.73 -19.21 -4.09
CA GLY A 390 -8.01 -19.20 -3.39
C GLY A 390 -8.11 -18.03 -2.43
N TRP A 391 -8.99 -18.15 -1.47
CA TRP A 391 -9.26 -17.13 -0.47
C TRP A 391 -9.05 -17.67 0.94
N TYR A 392 -8.38 -16.90 1.77
CA TYR A 392 -8.26 -17.17 3.19
C TYR A 392 -9.07 -16.12 3.96
N ASN A 393 -10.11 -16.51 4.66
CA ASN A 393 -11.07 -15.59 5.29
C ASN A 393 -11.63 -14.54 4.32
N GLY A 394 -11.86 -14.90 3.05
CA GLY A 394 -12.31 -13.96 2.02
C GLY A 394 -11.22 -13.08 1.39
N ILE A 395 -9.99 -13.16 1.88
CA ILE A 395 -8.84 -12.42 1.34
C ILE A 395 -8.13 -13.28 0.30
N PRO A 396 -7.89 -12.78 -0.93
CA PRO A 396 -7.22 -13.51 -1.98
C PRO A 396 -5.77 -13.82 -1.61
N VAL A 397 -5.36 -15.06 -1.89
CA VAL A 397 -3.98 -15.54 -1.72
C VAL A 397 -3.37 -15.80 -3.10
N LEU A 398 -2.38 -15.01 -3.45
CA LEU A 398 -1.63 -15.07 -4.69
C LEU A 398 -0.33 -15.83 -4.44
N ARG A 399 -0.04 -16.83 -5.27
CA ARG A 399 1.22 -17.58 -5.18
C ARG A 399 2.24 -17.00 -6.16
N SER A 400 3.42 -16.69 -5.67
CA SER A 400 4.55 -16.33 -6.53
C SER A 400 5.77 -17.18 -6.17
N THR A 401 6.39 -17.75 -7.20
CA THR A 401 7.67 -18.44 -7.07
C THR A 401 8.84 -17.47 -6.92
N ASP A 402 8.58 -16.19 -7.17
CA ASP A 402 9.59 -15.14 -7.14
C ASP A 402 9.80 -14.56 -5.74
N VAL A 403 8.89 -14.84 -4.80
CA VAL A 403 9.09 -14.54 -3.38
C VAL A 403 10.21 -15.43 -2.84
N LYS A 404 11.24 -14.78 -2.31
CA LYS A 404 12.41 -15.47 -1.76
C LYS A 404 12.06 -16.11 -0.42
N GLU A 405 12.18 -17.42 -0.35
CA GLU A 405 12.01 -18.23 0.86
C GLU A 405 13.33 -18.93 1.16
N ALA A 406 13.78 -18.90 2.42
CA ALA A 406 14.90 -19.71 2.88
C ALA A 406 14.45 -21.18 3.08
N GLU A 407 15.40 -22.11 3.12
CA GLU A 407 15.09 -23.51 3.36
C GLU A 407 14.44 -23.70 4.73
N GLY A 408 13.29 -24.35 4.76
CA GLY A 408 12.51 -24.54 5.98
C GLY A 408 11.70 -23.33 6.44
N GLU A 409 11.66 -22.26 5.65
CA GLU A 409 10.89 -21.05 5.95
C GLU A 409 9.80 -20.82 4.89
N GLY A 410 8.73 -20.17 5.31
CA GLY A 410 7.69 -19.64 4.44
C GLY A 410 7.66 -18.12 4.54
N THR A 411 7.61 -17.44 3.42
CA THR A 411 7.55 -15.97 3.36
C THR A 411 6.30 -15.52 2.62
N PHE A 412 5.60 -14.53 3.17
CA PHE A 412 4.50 -13.86 2.49
C PHE A 412 4.46 -12.36 2.82
N TYR A 413 3.77 -11.63 1.97
CA TYR A 413 3.48 -10.22 2.15
C TYR A 413 1.98 -10.03 2.35
N ALA A 414 1.60 -9.40 3.46
CA ALA A 414 0.25 -8.89 3.69
C ALA A 414 0.17 -7.47 3.11
N ILE A 415 -0.75 -7.25 2.21
CA ILE A 415 -0.86 -6.03 1.41
C ILE A 415 -2.20 -5.37 1.69
N HIS A 416 -2.16 -4.05 1.86
CA HIS A 416 -3.35 -3.22 1.85
C HIS A 416 -3.38 -2.33 0.61
N LYS A 417 -4.51 -2.33 -0.06
CA LYS A 417 -4.86 -1.36 -1.12
C LYS A 417 -6.16 -0.68 -0.73
N THR A 418 -6.21 0.65 -0.83
CA THR A 418 -7.40 1.41 -0.45
C THR A 418 -8.60 1.06 -1.34
N ALA A 419 -9.80 1.11 -0.75
CA ALA A 419 -11.02 0.73 -1.45
C ALA A 419 -11.36 1.64 -2.64
N ASP A 420 -10.87 2.87 -2.62
CA ASP A 420 -11.00 3.83 -3.73
C ASP A 420 -9.96 3.62 -4.83
N GLY A 421 -9.00 2.71 -4.63
CA GLY A 421 -7.93 2.41 -5.58
C GLY A 421 -6.90 3.52 -5.74
N GLN A 422 -6.92 4.55 -4.88
CA GLN A 422 -6.00 5.67 -4.99
C GLN A 422 -4.65 5.41 -4.32
N MET A 423 -4.61 4.49 -3.38
CA MET A 423 -3.39 4.13 -2.66
C MET A 423 -3.14 2.63 -2.69
N ALA A 424 -1.93 2.27 -3.02
CA ALA A 424 -1.41 0.90 -3.00
C ALA A 424 0.09 0.93 -2.70
N PRO A 425 0.70 -0.20 -2.33
CA PRO A 425 2.13 -0.27 -2.09
C PRO A 425 2.98 0.15 -3.28
N LEU A 426 2.56 -0.19 -4.48
CA LEU A 426 3.31 0.05 -5.71
C LEU A 426 2.58 1.03 -6.64
N ALA A 427 3.34 1.80 -7.38
CA ALA A 427 2.90 2.59 -8.52
C ALA A 427 3.40 1.94 -9.81
N ARG A 428 2.52 1.77 -10.79
CA ARG A 428 2.84 1.26 -12.12
C ARG A 428 2.38 2.27 -13.18
N GLY A 429 3.33 2.78 -13.96
CA GLY A 429 3.07 3.65 -15.10
C GLY A 429 3.21 2.86 -16.40
N ILE A 430 2.26 3.02 -17.31
CA ILE A 430 2.25 2.34 -18.60
C ILE A 430 2.27 3.43 -19.67
N TYR A 431 3.39 3.51 -20.41
CA TYR A 431 3.51 4.44 -21.53
C TYR A 431 3.08 3.78 -22.85
N MET A 432 3.66 2.61 -23.15
CA MET A 432 3.28 1.82 -24.31
C MET A 432 2.68 0.51 -23.82
N PRO A 433 1.43 0.26 -24.13
CA PRO A 433 0.82 -1.03 -23.79
C PRO A 433 1.44 -2.13 -24.65
N LEU A 434 1.12 -3.37 -24.29
CA LEU A 434 1.53 -4.53 -25.04
C LEU A 434 1.13 -4.40 -26.52
N THR A 435 2.12 -4.27 -27.41
CA THR A 435 1.94 -4.09 -28.85
C THR A 435 2.67 -5.19 -29.60
N ASP A 436 2.01 -5.85 -30.54
CA ASP A 436 2.67 -6.87 -31.36
C ASP A 436 3.55 -6.19 -32.41
N THR A 437 4.76 -6.70 -32.55
CA THR A 437 5.63 -6.28 -33.65
C THR A 437 5.28 -7.07 -34.93
N PRO A 438 5.41 -6.46 -36.09
CA PRO A 438 5.21 -7.19 -37.35
C PRO A 438 6.21 -8.35 -37.44
N THR A 439 5.79 -9.44 -38.05
CA THR A 439 6.66 -10.58 -38.34
C THR A 439 7.71 -10.19 -39.36
N VAL A 440 8.97 -10.36 -39.01
CA VAL A 440 10.11 -10.00 -39.87
C VAL A 440 10.89 -11.24 -40.24
N GLY A 441 11.20 -11.41 -41.52
CA GLY A 441 12.10 -12.45 -41.97
C GLY A 441 13.56 -12.10 -41.65
N ASN A 442 14.33 -13.09 -41.26
CA ASN A 442 15.77 -12.91 -41.03
C ASN A 442 16.51 -12.89 -42.39
N TYR A 443 17.17 -11.79 -42.70
CA TYR A 443 17.94 -11.63 -43.92
C TYR A 443 19.07 -12.64 -44.04
N ALA A 444 19.70 -13.00 -42.92
CA ALA A 444 20.81 -13.98 -42.92
C ALA A 444 20.31 -15.43 -43.06
N ASN A 445 19.06 -15.69 -42.67
CA ASN A 445 18.45 -17.00 -42.80
C ASN A 445 16.97 -16.84 -43.21
N PRO A 446 16.66 -16.88 -44.50
CA PRO A 446 15.32 -16.63 -45.02
C PRO A 446 14.28 -17.68 -44.56
N THR A 447 14.70 -18.77 -43.95
CA THR A 447 13.81 -19.77 -43.35
C THR A 447 13.38 -19.42 -41.92
N GLN A 448 14.00 -18.43 -41.32
CA GLN A 448 13.67 -17.95 -39.97
C GLN A 448 12.82 -16.69 -40.03
N MET A 449 11.78 -16.69 -39.20
CA MET A 449 10.91 -15.54 -38.97
C MET A 449 10.97 -15.18 -37.50
N ALA A 450 10.91 -13.90 -37.20
CA ALA A 450 10.84 -13.35 -35.85
C ALA A 450 9.53 -12.58 -35.68
N ALA A 451 8.84 -12.83 -34.58
CA ALA A 451 7.68 -12.06 -34.14
C ALA A 451 7.83 -11.73 -32.67
N GLY A 452 7.44 -10.55 -32.27
CA GLY A 452 7.62 -10.12 -30.91
C GLY A 452 6.48 -9.28 -30.38
N ILE A 453 6.54 -8.99 -29.10
CA ILE A 453 5.71 -8.05 -28.40
C ILE A 453 6.60 -6.97 -27.81
N TYR A 454 6.20 -5.73 -27.94
CA TYR A 454 6.85 -4.56 -27.38
C TYR A 454 5.95 -3.92 -26.34
N TYR A 455 6.55 -3.47 -25.24
CA TYR A 455 5.85 -2.73 -24.20
C TYR A 455 6.83 -1.78 -23.49
N GLN A 456 6.27 -0.75 -22.86
CA GLN A 456 7.08 0.18 -22.08
C GLN A 456 6.34 0.57 -20.82
N GLU A 457 6.86 0.12 -19.70
CA GLU A 457 6.27 0.31 -18.39
C GLU A 457 7.32 0.53 -17.30
N GLY A 458 6.91 1.08 -16.18
CA GLY A 458 7.75 1.22 -15.01
C GLY A 458 6.98 0.90 -13.73
N THR A 459 7.68 0.39 -12.73
CA THR A 459 7.13 0.11 -11.40
C THR A 459 8.03 0.70 -10.32
N ARG A 460 7.42 1.21 -9.26
CA ARG A 460 8.15 1.76 -8.12
C ARG A 460 7.35 1.60 -6.83
N MET A 461 8.05 1.46 -5.70
CA MET A 461 7.41 1.51 -4.38
C MET A 461 6.83 2.89 -4.13
N LEU A 462 5.55 2.95 -3.77
CA LEU A 462 4.82 4.17 -3.44
C LEU A 462 4.62 4.32 -1.93
N ALA A 463 4.11 3.28 -1.28
CA ALA A 463 3.73 3.29 0.13
C ALA A 463 4.19 2.00 0.83
N PRO A 464 5.45 1.96 1.34
CA PRO A 464 5.98 0.77 2.02
C PRO A 464 5.24 0.44 3.33
N GLU A 465 4.58 1.41 3.94
CA GLU A 465 3.75 1.24 5.13
C GLU A 465 2.49 0.40 4.91
N LEU A 466 2.02 0.26 3.67
CA LEU A 466 0.87 -0.57 3.32
C LEU A 466 1.23 -2.04 3.07
N VAL A 467 2.45 -2.44 3.45
CA VAL A 467 2.94 -3.81 3.33
C VAL A 467 3.53 -4.28 4.64
N GLN A 468 3.21 -5.51 5.01
CA GLN A 468 3.89 -6.21 6.09
C GLN A 468 4.51 -7.51 5.55
N LYS A 469 5.82 -7.63 5.65
CA LYS A 469 6.55 -8.85 5.35
C LYS A 469 6.53 -9.79 6.55
N VAL A 470 6.24 -11.05 6.29
CA VAL A 470 6.19 -12.11 7.30
C VAL A 470 7.04 -13.28 6.83
N THR A 471 7.91 -13.74 7.69
CA THR A 471 8.70 -14.97 7.51
C THR A 471 8.45 -15.87 8.71
N PHE A 472 8.22 -17.14 8.49
CA PHE A 472 7.95 -18.10 9.56
C PHE A 472 8.56 -19.44 9.25
N LYS A 473 8.91 -20.20 10.27
CA LYS A 473 9.44 -21.54 10.11
C LYS A 473 8.31 -22.54 9.80
N VAL A 474 8.48 -23.27 8.71
CA VAL A 474 7.51 -24.26 8.27
C VAL A 474 7.81 -25.59 8.96
N GLY A 475 6.80 -26.19 9.57
CA GLY A 475 6.91 -27.54 10.09
C GLY A 475 6.65 -28.57 8.98
N TYR A 476 7.61 -29.41 8.69
CA TYR A 476 7.44 -30.61 7.86
C TYR A 476 7.04 -31.82 8.71
#